data_5fca24a0e86cb98254b3a9aa7dbbf7b6
#
_entry.id   5fca24a0e86cb98254b3a9aa7dbbf7b6
#
_cell.length_a   1.000
_cell.length_b   1.000
_cell.length_c   1.000
_cell.angle_alpha   90.00
_cell.angle_beta   90.00
_cell.angle_gamma   90.00
#
_symmetry.space_group_name_H-M   'P 1'
#
loop_
_entity.id
_entity.type
_entity.pdbx_description
1 polymer ?
#
loop_
_entity_poly.entity_id
_entity_poly.type
_entity_poly.pdbx_seq_one_letter_code
_entity_poly.pdbx_strand_id
1 'polypeptide(L)'
;MENNIDFQVDETLEKCILATPRKRFFLFAGAGSGKTYSLVLLLKKIHNSIGKDLLLQGKNVAVITFTNAATDEIINRLDYSPIFHISTIHSFVWDVIKYYQADIKRLYCFYIEEDLKALEKKLKETNKKTTKTYLSNVEKFEYQKERLEKAQKSLCITPMAAILNIMH
;
A
#
# COMPACT_ATOMS: atom_id res chain seq x y z
N MET A 1 -2.69 -32.46 -20.77
CA MET A 1 -3.13 -33.01 -19.46
C MET A 1 -3.06 -31.84 -18.48
N GLU A 2 -4.15 -31.14 -18.29
CA GLU A 2 -4.25 -30.12 -17.25
C GLU A 2 -4.12 -30.84 -15.90
N ASN A 3 -3.19 -30.35 -15.08
CA ASN A 3 -2.87 -30.97 -13.80
C ASN A 3 -4.11 -30.95 -12.90
N ASN A 4 -4.61 -32.13 -12.57
CA ASN A 4 -5.76 -32.36 -11.68
C ASN A 4 -5.61 -31.66 -10.31
N ILE A 5 -4.36 -31.31 -9.93
CA ILE A 5 -4.00 -30.61 -8.69
C ILE A 5 -4.41 -29.13 -8.75
N ASP A 6 -4.16 -28.42 -9.86
CA ASP A 6 -4.48 -27.00 -10.00
C ASP A 6 -5.99 -26.78 -9.97
N PHE A 7 -6.76 -27.69 -10.58
CA PHE A 7 -8.23 -27.64 -10.54
C PHE A 7 -8.79 -27.81 -9.12
N GLN A 8 -8.22 -28.71 -8.32
CA GLN A 8 -8.63 -28.92 -6.90
C GLN A 8 -8.32 -27.69 -6.02
N VAL A 9 -7.22 -26.99 -6.30
CA VAL A 9 -6.86 -25.74 -5.58
C VAL A 9 -7.89 -24.66 -5.89
N ASP A 10 -8.22 -24.43 -7.14
CA ASP A 10 -9.18 -23.41 -7.56
C ASP A 10 -10.59 -23.64 -6.99
N GLU A 11 -11.07 -24.90 -6.94
CA GLU A 11 -12.33 -25.24 -6.26
C GLU A 11 -12.27 -24.96 -4.75
N THR A 12 -11.15 -25.27 -4.12
CA THR A 12 -11.00 -25.06 -2.68
C THR A 12 -11.00 -23.56 -2.34
N LEU A 13 -10.33 -22.74 -3.15
CA LEU A 13 -10.33 -21.30 -3.01
C LEU A 13 -11.74 -20.71 -3.18
N GLU A 14 -12.47 -21.15 -4.18
CA GLU A 14 -13.86 -20.75 -4.42
C GLU A 14 -14.76 -21.09 -3.22
N LYS A 15 -14.68 -22.32 -2.71
CA LYS A 15 -15.43 -22.75 -1.52
C LYS A 15 -15.11 -21.91 -0.28
N CYS A 16 -13.86 -21.47 -0.12
CA CYS A 16 -13.46 -20.61 0.99
C CYS A 16 -14.08 -19.21 0.90
N ILE A 17 -14.10 -18.62 -0.28
CA ILE A 17 -14.59 -17.24 -0.49
C ILE A 17 -16.12 -17.16 -0.48
N LEU A 18 -16.79 -18.15 -1.06
CA LEU A 18 -18.26 -18.18 -1.13
C LEU A 18 -18.91 -18.76 0.14
N ALA A 19 -18.12 -19.29 1.08
CA ALA A 19 -18.64 -19.82 2.34
C ALA A 19 -19.29 -18.72 3.21
N THR A 20 -20.26 -19.11 4.02
CA THR A 20 -20.87 -18.26 5.03
C THR A 20 -20.66 -18.87 6.42
N PRO A 21 -19.83 -18.26 7.31
CA PRO A 21 -18.97 -17.10 7.11
C PRO A 21 -17.80 -17.38 6.14
N ARG A 22 -17.31 -16.34 5.48
CA ARG A 22 -16.17 -16.46 4.56
C ARG A 22 -14.93 -16.93 5.30
N LYS A 23 -14.17 -17.85 4.68
CA LYS A 23 -12.97 -18.43 5.26
C LYS A 23 -11.72 -17.67 4.79
N ARG A 24 -10.76 -17.55 5.69
CA ARG A 24 -9.42 -17.04 5.36
C ARG A 24 -8.56 -18.18 4.86
N PHE A 25 -7.71 -17.92 3.89
CA PHE A 25 -6.76 -18.90 3.38
C PHE A 25 -5.44 -18.22 3.02
N PHE A 26 -4.43 -19.01 2.87
CA PHE A 26 -3.12 -18.60 2.40
C PHE A 26 -2.67 -19.56 1.30
N LEU A 27 -2.34 -19.03 0.10
CA LEU A 27 -1.87 -19.81 -1.02
C LEU A 27 -0.36 -19.68 -1.18
N PHE A 28 0.35 -20.76 -0.89
CA PHE A 28 1.78 -20.87 -1.15
C PHE A 28 2.00 -21.39 -2.57
N ALA A 29 2.75 -20.63 -3.38
CA ALA A 29 3.06 -21.04 -4.73
C ALA A 29 4.40 -20.44 -5.19
N GLY A 30 5.21 -21.22 -5.87
CA GLY A 30 6.52 -20.83 -6.39
C GLY A 30 6.44 -19.77 -7.51
N ALA A 31 7.57 -19.26 -7.96
CA ALA A 31 7.63 -18.40 -9.15
C ALA A 31 7.17 -19.20 -10.38
N GLY A 32 6.39 -18.57 -11.26
CA GLY A 32 5.89 -19.23 -12.49
C GLY A 32 4.76 -20.24 -12.30
N SER A 33 4.24 -20.47 -11.07
CA SER A 33 3.19 -21.44 -10.77
C SER A 33 1.76 -21.01 -11.14
N GLY A 34 1.57 -19.95 -11.91
CA GLY A 34 0.24 -19.50 -12.33
C GLY A 34 -0.58 -18.75 -11.27
N LYS A 35 0.02 -18.29 -10.15
CA LYS A 35 -0.71 -17.57 -9.06
C LYS A 35 -1.62 -16.45 -9.55
N THR A 36 -1.15 -15.61 -10.45
CA THR A 36 -1.93 -14.49 -11.00
C THR A 36 -3.09 -15.02 -11.84
N TYR A 37 -2.88 -16.11 -12.56
CA TYR A 37 -3.94 -16.77 -13.35
C TYR A 37 -5.06 -17.32 -12.45
N SER A 38 -4.73 -18.11 -11.43
CA SER A 38 -5.71 -18.61 -10.45
C SER A 38 -6.45 -17.49 -9.72
N LEU A 39 -5.71 -16.41 -9.35
CA LEU A 39 -6.35 -15.22 -8.75
C LEU A 39 -7.39 -14.61 -9.70
N VAL A 40 -7.04 -14.38 -10.96
CA VAL A 40 -7.96 -13.80 -11.95
C VAL A 40 -9.17 -14.69 -12.19
N LEU A 41 -8.99 -16.01 -12.30
CA LEU A 41 -10.08 -16.95 -12.41
C LEU A 41 -11.04 -16.87 -11.20
N LEU A 42 -10.48 -16.81 -10.00
CA LEU A 42 -11.24 -16.69 -8.77
C LEU A 42 -12.04 -15.37 -8.73
N LEU A 43 -11.44 -14.26 -9.13
CA LEU A 43 -12.11 -12.96 -9.20
C LEU A 43 -13.24 -12.98 -10.24
N LYS A 44 -13.07 -13.60 -11.41
CA LYS A 44 -14.13 -13.79 -12.39
C LYS A 44 -15.28 -14.62 -11.84
N LYS A 45 -15.01 -15.67 -11.06
CA LYS A 45 -16.04 -16.47 -10.38
C LYS A 45 -16.79 -15.64 -9.34
N ILE A 46 -16.11 -14.82 -8.54
CA ILE A 46 -16.72 -13.87 -7.58
C ILE A 46 -17.65 -12.90 -8.31
N HIS A 47 -17.17 -12.32 -9.43
CA HIS A 47 -17.97 -11.43 -10.25
C HIS A 47 -19.29 -12.07 -10.69
N ASN A 48 -19.21 -13.29 -11.21
CA ASN A 48 -20.36 -14.01 -11.75
C ASN A 48 -21.33 -14.50 -10.65
N SER A 49 -20.81 -14.90 -9.50
CA SER A 49 -21.60 -15.49 -8.42
C SER A 49 -22.28 -14.46 -7.52
N ILE A 50 -21.52 -13.46 -7.05
CA ILE A 50 -22.00 -12.51 -6.04
C ILE A 50 -21.81 -11.04 -6.45
N GLY A 51 -21.30 -10.76 -7.66
CA GLY A 51 -20.98 -9.41 -8.10
C GLY A 51 -22.17 -8.45 -8.08
N LYS A 52 -23.35 -8.91 -8.52
CA LYS A 52 -24.60 -8.13 -8.49
C LYS A 52 -25.02 -7.77 -7.06
N ASP A 53 -24.92 -8.72 -6.14
CA ASP A 53 -25.29 -8.50 -4.73
C ASP A 53 -24.32 -7.52 -4.05
N LEU A 54 -23.03 -7.60 -4.38
CA LEU A 54 -22.03 -6.64 -3.88
C LEU A 54 -22.33 -5.22 -4.36
N LEU A 55 -22.63 -5.05 -5.65
CA LEU A 55 -23.01 -3.74 -6.21
C LEU A 55 -24.26 -3.16 -5.54
N LEU A 56 -25.30 -3.98 -5.38
CA LEU A 56 -26.54 -3.56 -4.71
C LEU A 56 -26.32 -3.14 -3.24
N GLN A 57 -25.33 -3.76 -2.57
CA GLN A 57 -24.96 -3.43 -1.20
C GLN A 57 -23.93 -2.29 -1.10
N GLY A 58 -23.48 -1.72 -2.22
CA GLY A 58 -22.42 -0.71 -2.24
C GLY A 58 -21.07 -1.25 -1.74
N LYS A 59 -20.83 -2.56 -1.88
CA LYS A 59 -19.61 -3.23 -1.43
C LYS A 59 -18.71 -3.57 -2.61
N ASN A 60 -17.41 -3.44 -2.39
CA ASN A 60 -16.37 -3.78 -3.36
C ASN A 60 -15.43 -4.84 -2.80
N VAL A 61 -14.74 -5.53 -3.70
CA VAL A 61 -13.63 -6.44 -3.37
C VAL A 61 -12.33 -5.69 -3.58
N ALA A 62 -11.54 -5.53 -2.52
CA ALA A 62 -10.20 -4.95 -2.63
C ALA A 62 -9.20 -6.02 -3.10
N VAL A 63 -8.48 -5.72 -4.17
CA VAL A 63 -7.37 -6.54 -4.69
C VAL A 63 -6.10 -5.71 -4.56
N ILE A 64 -5.25 -6.11 -3.61
CA ILE A 64 -4.05 -5.34 -3.27
C ILE A 64 -2.83 -6.03 -3.86
N THR A 65 -2.05 -5.25 -4.61
CA THR A 65 -0.80 -5.71 -5.25
C THR A 65 0.41 -4.99 -4.65
N PHE A 66 1.60 -5.46 -4.99
CA PHE A 66 2.84 -4.83 -4.58
C PHE A 66 3.38 -3.84 -5.64
N THR A 67 3.07 -4.06 -6.91
CA THR A 67 3.60 -3.27 -8.03
C THR A 67 2.49 -2.74 -8.94
N ASN A 68 2.73 -1.61 -9.59
CA ASN A 68 1.81 -1.07 -10.60
C ASN A 68 1.62 -2.03 -11.77
N ALA A 69 2.69 -2.68 -12.23
CA ALA A 69 2.62 -3.65 -13.32
C ALA A 69 1.64 -4.81 -13.01
N ALA A 70 1.65 -5.33 -11.77
CA ALA A 70 0.69 -6.35 -11.35
C ALA A 70 -0.74 -5.80 -11.26
N THR A 71 -0.91 -4.55 -10.82
CA THR A 71 -2.21 -3.87 -10.82
C THR A 71 -2.77 -3.78 -12.23
N ASP A 72 -2.00 -3.27 -13.17
CA ASP A 72 -2.41 -3.07 -14.57
C ASP A 72 -2.75 -4.41 -15.24
N GLU A 73 -1.94 -5.44 -14.99
CA GLU A 73 -2.19 -6.79 -15.51
C GLU A 73 -3.53 -7.35 -15.03
N ILE A 74 -3.84 -7.22 -13.74
CA ILE A 74 -5.10 -7.73 -13.17
C ILE A 74 -6.29 -6.92 -13.68
N ILE A 75 -6.18 -5.59 -13.74
CA ILE A 75 -7.23 -4.71 -14.28
C ILE A 75 -7.59 -5.10 -15.71
N ASN A 76 -6.59 -5.27 -16.58
CA ASN A 76 -6.79 -5.63 -17.98
C ASN A 76 -7.46 -7.01 -18.13
N ARG A 77 -7.12 -7.98 -17.27
CA ARG A 77 -7.71 -9.33 -17.30
C ARG A 77 -9.13 -9.41 -16.74
N LEU A 78 -9.56 -8.39 -15.97
CA LEU A 78 -10.90 -8.30 -15.36
C LEU A 78 -11.83 -7.32 -16.07
N ASP A 79 -11.45 -6.85 -17.26
CA ASP A 79 -12.25 -5.96 -18.10
C ASP A 79 -12.81 -4.73 -17.35
N TYR A 80 -11.99 -4.14 -16.46
CA TYR A 80 -12.34 -2.93 -15.67
C TYR A 80 -13.63 -3.07 -14.84
N SER A 81 -13.93 -4.26 -14.34
CA SER A 81 -15.14 -4.48 -13.54
C SER A 81 -15.23 -3.59 -12.31
N PRO A 82 -16.34 -2.86 -12.09
CA PRO A 82 -16.49 -1.87 -11.02
C PRO A 82 -16.57 -2.46 -9.61
N ILE A 83 -16.79 -3.77 -9.48
CA ILE A 83 -16.83 -4.43 -8.16
C ILE A 83 -15.45 -4.63 -7.55
N PHE A 84 -14.37 -4.47 -8.35
CA PHE A 84 -13.01 -4.64 -7.88
C PHE A 84 -12.32 -3.29 -7.70
N HIS A 85 -11.83 -3.04 -6.50
CA HIS A 85 -10.90 -1.95 -6.22
C HIS A 85 -9.47 -2.53 -6.27
N ILE A 86 -8.84 -2.43 -7.45
CA ILE A 86 -7.51 -2.99 -7.70
C ILE A 86 -6.49 -1.87 -7.59
N SER A 87 -5.55 -1.99 -6.65
CA SER A 87 -4.55 -0.95 -6.41
C SER A 87 -3.29 -1.51 -5.73
N THR A 88 -2.21 -0.74 -5.73
CA THR A 88 -1.06 -1.07 -4.89
C THR A 88 -1.40 -0.85 -3.42
N ILE A 89 -0.64 -1.51 -2.51
CA ILE A 89 -0.83 -1.33 -1.06
C ILE A 89 -0.72 0.15 -0.65
N HIS A 90 0.19 0.91 -1.23
CA HIS A 90 0.38 2.33 -0.93
C HIS A 90 -0.84 3.15 -1.36
N SER A 91 -1.35 2.92 -2.58
CA SER A 91 -2.54 3.59 -3.08
C SER A 91 -3.77 3.25 -2.25
N PHE A 92 -3.94 1.98 -1.89
CA PHE A 92 -5.04 1.53 -1.05
C PHE A 92 -5.03 2.20 0.32
N VAL A 93 -3.88 2.17 1.01
CA VAL A 93 -3.74 2.83 2.32
C VAL A 93 -4.03 4.33 2.21
N TRP A 94 -3.50 4.97 1.16
CA TRP A 94 -3.77 6.39 0.92
C TRP A 94 -5.26 6.67 0.74
N ASP A 95 -5.97 5.86 -0.05
CA ASP A 95 -7.42 6.02 -0.25
C ASP A 95 -8.22 5.93 1.04
N VAL A 96 -7.77 5.12 1.99
CA VAL A 96 -8.38 5.01 3.33
C VAL A 96 -8.11 6.23 4.20
N ILE A 97 -6.86 6.74 4.19
CA ILE A 97 -6.44 7.79 5.14
C ILE A 97 -6.54 9.23 4.61
N LYS A 98 -6.64 9.44 3.30
CA LYS A 98 -6.57 10.78 2.66
C LYS A 98 -7.58 11.80 3.19
N TYR A 99 -8.65 11.36 3.82
CA TYR A 99 -9.66 12.25 4.41
C TYR A 99 -9.28 12.77 5.80
N TYR A 100 -8.26 12.18 6.45
CA TYR A 100 -7.78 12.55 7.78
C TYR A 100 -6.59 13.52 7.71
N GLN A 101 -6.70 14.58 6.88
CA GLN A 101 -5.57 15.48 6.58
C GLN A 101 -5.00 16.18 7.82
N ALA A 102 -5.82 16.54 8.78
CA ALA A 102 -5.35 17.17 10.01
C ALA A 102 -4.47 16.23 10.85
N ASP A 103 -4.86 14.97 10.96
CA ASP A 103 -4.09 13.97 11.70
C ASP A 103 -2.82 13.58 10.95
N ILE A 104 -2.89 13.42 9.63
CA ILE A 104 -1.74 13.16 8.78
C ILE A 104 -0.71 14.30 8.93
N LYS A 105 -1.14 15.55 8.85
CA LYS A 105 -0.29 16.72 9.00
C LYS A 105 0.35 16.77 10.39
N ARG A 106 -0.43 16.54 11.44
CA ARG A 106 0.06 16.52 12.83
C ARG A 106 1.15 15.46 13.02
N LEU A 107 0.91 14.24 12.56
CA LEU A 107 1.89 13.15 12.64
C LEU A 107 3.13 13.42 11.79
N TYR A 108 2.95 13.93 10.59
CA TYR A 108 4.05 14.30 9.70
C TYR A 108 4.99 15.34 10.33
N CYS A 109 4.41 16.42 10.87
CA CYS A 109 5.19 17.44 11.58
C CYS A 109 5.88 16.84 12.81
N PHE A 110 5.19 16.03 13.60
CA PHE A 110 5.75 15.38 14.79
C PHE A 110 6.99 14.54 14.46
N TYR A 111 6.93 13.69 13.42
CA TYR A 111 8.08 12.87 13.02
C TYR A 111 9.26 13.72 12.52
N ILE A 112 9.02 14.79 11.77
CA ILE A 112 10.09 15.70 11.34
C ILE A 112 10.72 16.39 12.55
N GLU A 113 9.94 16.82 13.52
CA GLU A 113 10.46 17.44 14.76
C GLU A 113 11.33 16.47 15.57
N GLU A 114 10.94 15.19 15.65
CA GLU A 114 11.75 14.15 16.32
C GLU A 114 13.05 13.90 15.57
N ASP A 115 13.02 13.84 14.24
CA ASP A 115 14.23 13.71 13.41
C ASP A 115 15.16 14.92 13.59
N LEU A 116 14.62 16.13 13.64
CA LEU A 116 15.41 17.35 13.89
C LEU A 116 16.10 17.32 15.26
N LYS A 117 15.39 16.90 16.32
CA LYS A 117 15.99 16.74 17.66
C LYS A 117 17.11 15.71 17.66
N ALA A 118 16.92 14.57 16.96
CA ALA A 118 17.95 13.54 16.86
C ALA A 118 19.18 14.01 16.08
N LEU A 119 18.99 14.77 14.99
CA LEU A 119 20.08 15.36 14.21
C LEU A 119 20.81 16.44 15.00
N GLU A 120 20.09 17.30 15.70
CA GLU A 120 20.69 18.33 16.56
C GLU A 120 21.58 17.73 17.65
N LYS A 121 21.12 16.64 18.29
CA LYS A 121 21.92 15.90 19.26
C LYS A 121 23.21 15.36 18.64
N LYS A 122 23.14 14.72 17.47
CA LYS A 122 24.31 14.22 16.73
C LYS A 122 25.30 15.34 16.37
N LEU A 123 24.79 16.50 15.95
CA LEU A 123 25.63 17.68 15.62
C LEU A 123 26.34 18.26 16.86
N LYS A 124 25.68 18.26 18.03
CA LYS A 124 26.29 18.72 19.31
C LYS A 124 27.37 17.76 19.83
N GLU A 125 27.16 16.44 19.64
CA GLU A 125 28.10 15.40 20.09
C GLU A 125 29.33 15.27 19.17
N THR A 126 29.32 15.85 17.98
CA THR A 126 30.41 15.72 17.02
C THR A 126 31.47 16.78 17.20
N ASN A 127 32.63 16.39 17.76
CA ASN A 127 33.75 17.31 18.07
C ASN A 127 34.46 17.87 16.84
N LYS A 128 34.40 17.24 15.66
CA LYS A 128 35.07 17.65 14.41
C LYS A 128 34.09 18.15 13.38
N LYS A 129 33.86 19.44 13.30
CA LYS A 129 32.92 20.11 12.39
C LYS A 129 33.27 20.01 10.88
N THR A 130 34.47 19.51 10.55
CA THR A 130 34.95 19.38 9.17
C THR A 130 34.82 17.96 8.59
N THR A 131 34.28 17.01 9.37
CA THR A 131 34.10 15.65 8.89
C THR A 131 32.99 15.57 7.88
N LYS A 132 33.14 14.67 6.87
CA LYS A 132 32.12 14.40 5.86
C LYS A 132 30.76 14.05 6.50
N THR A 133 30.77 13.28 7.59
CA THR A 133 29.58 12.93 8.37
C THR A 133 28.90 14.14 8.99
N TYR A 134 29.66 15.08 9.56
CA TYR A 134 29.12 16.32 10.13
C TYR A 134 28.42 17.15 9.06
N LEU A 135 29.09 17.38 7.92
CA LEU A 135 28.53 18.16 6.80
C LEU A 135 27.24 17.51 6.27
N SER A 136 27.22 16.18 6.09
CA SER A 136 26.01 15.46 5.68
C SER A 136 24.86 15.60 6.69
N ASN A 137 25.16 15.60 8.00
CA ASN A 137 24.12 15.81 9.01
C ASN A 137 23.60 17.27 9.03
N VAL A 138 24.43 18.25 8.74
CA VAL A 138 23.99 19.65 8.58
C VAL A 138 23.05 19.78 7.39
N GLU A 139 23.40 19.23 6.23
CA GLU A 139 22.54 19.24 5.04
C GLU A 139 21.18 18.58 5.31
N LYS A 140 21.20 17.43 5.99
CA LYS A 140 19.95 16.74 6.38
C LYS A 140 19.11 17.58 7.35
N PHE A 141 19.75 18.26 8.30
CA PHE A 141 19.06 19.13 9.27
C PHE A 141 18.36 20.29 8.57
N GLU A 142 19.06 21.00 7.69
CA GLU A 142 18.48 22.10 6.92
C GLU A 142 17.34 21.61 5.99
N TYR A 143 17.51 20.48 5.33
CA TYR A 143 16.47 19.86 4.52
C TYR A 143 15.20 19.52 5.33
N GLN A 144 15.35 18.91 6.50
CA GLN A 144 14.20 18.59 7.36
C GLN A 144 13.52 19.84 7.91
N LYS A 145 14.28 20.88 8.24
CA LYS A 145 13.75 22.17 8.68
C LYS A 145 12.89 22.82 7.60
N GLU A 146 13.37 22.85 6.35
CA GLU A 146 12.60 23.37 5.21
C GLU A 146 11.32 22.58 4.99
N ARG A 147 11.38 21.25 5.12
CA ARG A 147 10.20 20.37 5.02
C ARG A 147 9.17 20.68 6.10
N LEU A 148 9.58 20.89 7.33
CA LEU A 148 8.69 21.25 8.44
C LEU A 148 7.97 22.58 8.16
N GLU A 149 8.71 23.61 7.74
CA GLU A 149 8.12 24.90 7.40
C GLU A 149 7.09 24.79 6.26
N LYS A 150 7.42 24.03 5.20
CA LYS A 150 6.49 23.77 4.09
C LYS A 150 5.24 23.03 4.56
N ALA A 151 5.39 22.02 5.41
CA ALA A 151 4.28 21.24 5.94
C ALA A 151 3.36 22.10 6.83
N GLN A 152 3.93 22.97 7.67
CA GLN A 152 3.15 23.87 8.53
C GLN A 152 2.32 24.87 7.72
N LYS A 153 2.85 25.36 6.61
CA LYS A 153 2.16 26.31 5.71
C LYS A 153 1.13 25.64 4.78
N SER A 154 1.27 24.34 4.51
CA SER A 154 0.38 23.62 3.61
C SER A 154 -0.99 23.33 4.23
N LEU A 155 -2.06 23.40 3.43
CA LEU A 155 -3.41 23.01 3.83
C LEU A 155 -3.60 21.49 3.87
N CYS A 156 -2.85 20.76 3.04
CA CYS A 156 -2.92 19.30 2.97
C CYS A 156 -1.53 18.67 2.70
N ILE A 157 -1.38 17.41 3.06
CA ILE A 157 -0.20 16.61 2.76
C ILE A 157 -0.50 15.71 1.57
N THR A 158 0.39 15.70 0.58
CA THR A 158 0.25 14.84 -0.59
C THR A 158 0.66 13.39 -0.27
N PRO A 159 0.17 12.39 -1.05
CA PRO A 159 0.52 10.97 -0.86
C PRO A 159 2.04 10.74 -0.80
N MET A 160 2.77 11.38 -1.69
CA MET A 160 4.22 11.21 -1.80
C MET A 160 4.97 11.69 -0.56
N ALA A 161 4.55 12.82 0.03
CA ALA A 161 5.14 13.36 1.24
C ALA A 161 4.84 12.49 2.47
N ALA A 162 3.64 11.94 2.58
CA ALA A 162 3.22 11.08 3.68
C ALA A 162 3.93 9.71 3.65
N ILE A 163 4.06 9.08 2.48
CA ILE A 163 4.63 7.73 2.32
C ILE A 163 6.14 7.72 2.55
N LEU A 164 6.87 8.74 2.06
CA LEU A 164 8.32 8.80 2.21
C LEU A 164 8.79 8.90 3.67
N ASN A 165 7.95 9.39 4.59
CA ASN A 165 8.30 9.46 6.00
C ASN A 165 7.94 8.22 6.83
N ILE A 166 7.07 7.35 6.32
CA ILE A 166 6.68 6.11 7.02
C ILE A 166 7.66 4.97 6.72
N MET A 167 8.47 5.08 5.66
CA MET A 167 9.38 4.04 5.18
C MET A 167 10.85 4.23 5.59
N HIS A 168 11.17 5.22 6.43
CA HIS A 168 12.49 5.46 7.03
C HIS A 168 12.42 5.36 8.56
#